data_9cf02a6c1d2bfd547a5c19b73de73781
#
_entry.id   9cf02a6c1d2bfd547a5c19b73de73781
#
_cell.length_a   1.000
_cell.length_b   1.000
_cell.length_c   1.000
_cell.angle_alpha   90.00
_cell.angle_beta   90.00
_cell.angle_gamma   90.00
#
_symmetry.space_group_name_H-M   'P 1'
#
loop_
_entity.id
_entity.type
_entity.pdbx_description
1 polymer ?
#
loop_
_entity_poly.entity_id
_entity_poly.type
_entity_poly.pdbx_seq_one_letter_code
_entity_poly.pdbx_strand_id
1 'polypeptide(L)'
;MEHQHNNRTGNHSSSHTNSHSVSHTNNHSGGSTSLRTYSPADRATLFLRLFIGVVLFTEAITKSQQYPLLEGEYPSLWGLSPSSVVSIVGIVELVAGLLLTVGALTRLTAIVMTCLMLGAAFIYFPMQSFSQAELKVVYAGIYITLAISGGGRYSLDTIIFSLRGGRSWIVG
;
A
#
# COMPACT_ATOMS: atom_id res chain seq x y z
N MET A 1 -38.07 -45.35 69.79
CA MET A 1 -37.63 -44.09 70.42
C MET A 1 -37.38 -43.12 69.24
N GLU A 2 -38.41 -42.44 68.80
CA GLU A 2 -38.87 -41.15 69.32
C GLU A 2 -37.77 -40.06 69.13
N HIS A 3 -37.91 -38.96 68.51
CA HIS A 3 -38.97 -37.95 68.26
C HIS A 3 -38.56 -37.15 67.01
N GLN A 4 -39.40 -36.87 66.04
CA GLN A 4 -40.34 -35.76 65.89
C GLN A 4 -39.77 -34.35 66.29
N HIS A 5 -39.68 -33.44 65.37
CA HIS A 5 -40.42 -32.15 65.27
C HIS A 5 -39.85 -31.36 64.09
N ASN A 6 -40.57 -31.18 63.04
CA ASN A 6 -41.68 -30.25 62.77
C ASN A 6 -41.26 -28.76 62.87
N ASN A 7 -41.38 -28.14 61.80
CA ASN A 7 -42.20 -26.99 61.53
C ASN A 7 -41.52 -25.71 60.95
N ARG A 8 -42.13 -25.28 59.92
CA ARG A 8 -42.67 -23.98 59.54
C ARG A 8 -41.81 -23.07 58.68
N THR A 9 -42.25 -23.04 57.44
CA THR A 9 -42.84 -21.86 56.78
C THR A 9 -42.23 -20.48 57.11
N GLY A 10 -41.65 -19.92 56.14
CA GLY A 10 -41.33 -18.48 56.09
C GLY A 10 -41.17 -18.02 54.65
N ASN A 11 -42.33 -17.82 54.00
CA ASN A 11 -42.45 -17.16 52.72
C ASN A 11 -42.17 -15.68 52.95
N HIS A 12 -41.02 -15.20 52.49
CA HIS A 12 -40.81 -13.75 52.38
C HIS A 12 -40.46 -13.40 50.93
N SER A 13 -41.53 -13.03 50.23
CA SER A 13 -41.45 -12.19 49.04
C SER A 13 -40.75 -10.89 49.39
N SER A 14 -39.55 -10.73 48.95
CA SER A 14 -38.93 -9.40 48.87
C SER A 14 -38.71 -9.06 47.40
N SER A 15 -39.64 -8.30 46.93
CA SER A 15 -39.56 -7.52 45.70
C SER A 15 -38.36 -6.64 45.72
N HIS A 16 -37.27 -7.05 45.07
CA HIS A 16 -36.18 -6.11 44.74
C HIS A 16 -36.60 -5.32 43.50
N THR A 17 -37.04 -4.15 43.73
CA THR A 17 -37.15 -3.09 42.75
C THR A 17 -35.77 -2.83 42.17
N ASN A 18 -35.58 -3.27 40.93
CA ASN A 18 -34.45 -2.87 40.10
C ASN A 18 -34.58 -1.35 39.81
N SER A 19 -33.91 -0.56 40.63
CA SER A 19 -33.63 0.82 40.26
C SER A 19 -32.61 0.84 39.14
N HIS A 20 -33.10 0.93 37.92
CA HIS A 20 -32.29 1.31 36.79
C HIS A 20 -31.71 2.70 37.07
N SER A 21 -30.49 2.75 37.56
CA SER A 21 -29.70 3.97 37.51
C SER A 21 -29.31 4.20 36.04
N VAL A 22 -30.11 5.01 35.38
CA VAL A 22 -29.77 5.62 34.10
C VAL A 22 -28.61 6.55 34.39
N SER A 23 -27.37 6.01 34.20
CA SER A 23 -26.21 6.86 34.12
C SER A 23 -26.31 7.66 32.82
N HIS A 24 -26.78 8.88 32.93
CA HIS A 24 -26.58 9.90 31.92
C HIS A 24 -25.06 10.05 31.72
N THR A 25 -24.50 9.31 30.83
CA THR A 25 -23.23 9.68 30.24
C THR A 25 -23.45 10.93 29.44
N ASN A 26 -23.12 12.05 30.06
CA ASN A 26 -22.96 13.31 29.36
C ASN A 26 -21.89 13.10 28.28
N ASN A 27 -22.33 12.82 27.07
CA ASN A 27 -21.53 13.00 25.88
C ASN A 27 -21.20 14.50 25.78
N HIS A 28 -20.18 14.93 26.50
CA HIS A 28 -19.45 16.09 26.08
C HIS A 28 -18.87 15.79 24.71
N SER A 29 -19.56 16.26 23.70
CA SER A 29 -19.00 16.49 22.38
C SER A 29 -17.93 17.58 22.48
N GLY A 30 -16.88 17.26 23.24
CA GLY A 30 -15.59 17.92 23.10
C GLY A 30 -15.15 17.62 21.69
N GLY A 31 -15.13 18.62 20.82
CA GLY A 31 -14.48 18.55 19.53
C GLY A 31 -13.04 18.12 19.76
N SER A 32 -12.82 16.82 19.78
CA SER A 32 -11.51 16.27 19.64
C SER A 32 -11.06 16.66 18.24
N THR A 33 -10.34 17.74 18.12
CA THR A 33 -9.36 17.91 17.05
C THR A 33 -8.50 16.67 17.14
N SER A 34 -8.90 15.64 16.43
CA SER A 34 -8.12 14.43 16.25
C SER A 34 -6.83 14.89 15.61
N LEU A 35 -5.84 15.12 16.47
CA LEU A 35 -4.46 15.28 16.04
C LEU A 35 -4.20 14.03 15.20
N ARG A 36 -4.15 14.22 13.87
CA ARG A 36 -3.95 13.15 12.90
C ARG A 36 -2.60 12.53 13.22
N THR A 37 -2.63 11.52 14.08
CA THR A 37 -1.43 10.77 14.46
C THR A 37 -0.91 10.10 13.20
N TYR A 38 0.26 10.51 12.74
CA TYR A 38 0.92 9.92 11.58
C TYR A 38 1.20 8.45 11.88
N SER A 39 0.59 7.57 11.10
CA SER A 39 0.81 6.14 11.25
C SER A 39 2.27 5.79 10.87
N PRO A 40 2.94 4.91 11.61
CA PRO A 40 4.23 4.37 11.21
C PRO A 40 4.21 3.80 9.79
N ALA A 41 3.08 3.20 9.38
CA ALA A 41 2.87 2.67 8.05
C ALA A 41 2.95 3.76 6.95
N ASP A 42 2.41 4.96 7.19
CA ASP A 42 2.48 6.06 6.21
C ASP A 42 3.94 6.49 5.95
N ARG A 43 4.75 6.51 7.01
CA ARG A 43 6.19 6.83 6.91
C ARG A 43 6.97 5.72 6.21
N ALA A 44 6.66 4.48 6.51
CA ALA A 44 7.29 3.33 5.85
C ALA A 44 6.98 3.31 4.35
N THR A 45 5.73 3.57 3.97
CA THR A 45 5.32 3.66 2.56
C THR A 45 6.01 4.82 1.85
N LEU A 46 6.13 5.98 2.48
CA LEU A 46 6.85 7.12 1.92
C LEU A 46 8.34 6.77 1.69
N PHE A 47 8.99 6.19 2.70
CA PHE A 47 10.39 5.76 2.58
C PHE A 47 10.57 4.75 1.45
N LEU A 48 9.70 3.73 1.40
CA LEU A 48 9.76 2.69 0.37
C LEU A 48 9.62 3.29 -1.05
N ARG A 49 8.72 4.25 -1.24
CA ARG A 49 8.54 4.95 -2.51
C ARG A 49 9.76 5.75 -2.92
N LEU A 50 10.30 6.54 -2.01
CA LEU A 50 11.50 7.34 -2.28
C LEU A 50 12.69 6.42 -2.60
N PHE A 51 12.86 5.36 -1.82
CA PHE A 51 13.92 4.39 -2.02
C PHE A 51 13.84 3.75 -3.40
N ILE A 52 12.68 3.15 -3.73
CA ILE A 52 12.52 2.47 -5.02
C ILE A 52 12.54 3.44 -6.21
N GLY A 53 12.03 4.67 -6.02
CA GLY A 53 12.11 5.72 -7.03
C GLY A 53 13.55 6.10 -7.37
N VAL A 54 14.40 6.25 -6.36
CA VAL A 54 15.84 6.51 -6.56
C VAL A 54 16.52 5.32 -7.24
N VAL A 55 16.20 4.09 -6.84
CA VAL A 55 16.74 2.88 -7.47
C VAL A 55 16.39 2.83 -8.96
N LEU A 56 15.11 3.03 -9.32
CA LEU A 56 14.67 3.07 -10.72
C LEU A 56 15.36 4.17 -11.52
N PHE A 57 15.50 5.34 -10.92
CA PHE A 57 16.20 6.45 -11.56
C PHE A 57 17.66 6.11 -11.85
N THR A 58 18.34 5.49 -10.87
CA THR A 58 19.74 5.04 -11.03
C THR A 58 19.87 3.95 -12.10
N GLU A 59 18.94 2.98 -12.11
CA GLU A 59 18.92 1.94 -13.14
C GLU A 59 18.69 2.51 -14.55
N ALA A 60 17.76 3.44 -14.71
CA ALA A 60 17.50 4.10 -15.99
C ALA A 60 18.74 4.85 -16.51
N ILE A 61 19.45 5.57 -15.64
CA ILE A 61 20.70 6.25 -16.01
C ILE A 61 21.78 5.23 -16.40
N THR A 62 21.96 4.17 -15.62
CA THR A 62 22.94 3.13 -15.89
C THR A 62 22.68 2.47 -17.23
N LYS A 63 21.43 2.12 -17.54
CA LYS A 63 21.03 1.59 -18.86
C LYS A 63 21.33 2.56 -20.00
N SER A 64 21.09 3.85 -19.78
CA SER A 64 21.43 4.89 -20.77
C SER A 64 22.92 4.96 -21.07
N GLN A 65 23.76 4.80 -20.05
CA GLN A 65 25.23 4.85 -20.21
C GLN A 65 25.79 3.56 -20.82
N GLN A 66 25.19 2.41 -20.50
CA GLN A 66 25.64 1.11 -20.96
C GLN A 66 24.88 0.61 -22.18
N TYR A 67 24.15 1.47 -22.87
CA TYR A 67 23.29 1.15 -23.98
C TYR A 67 23.94 0.23 -25.05
N PRO A 68 25.18 0.46 -25.52
CA PRO A 68 25.81 -0.38 -26.52
C PRO A 68 26.09 -1.81 -26.04
N LEU A 69 26.32 -1.99 -24.74
CA LEU A 69 26.58 -3.32 -24.13
C LEU A 69 25.28 -4.08 -23.90
N LEU A 70 24.23 -3.38 -23.50
CA LEU A 70 22.94 -3.96 -23.18
C LEU A 70 22.16 -4.38 -24.43
N GLU A 71 22.43 -3.79 -25.59
CA GLU A 71 21.77 -4.14 -26.85
C GLU A 71 21.93 -5.63 -27.17
N GLY A 72 23.08 -6.24 -26.86
CA GLY A 72 23.33 -7.65 -27.04
C GLY A 72 22.65 -8.60 -26.05
N GLU A 73 22.23 -8.08 -24.91
CA GLU A 73 21.60 -8.88 -23.84
C GLU A 73 20.08 -8.96 -23.95
N TYR A 74 19.46 -8.06 -24.69
CA TYR A 74 18.00 -8.00 -24.82
C TYR A 74 17.54 -8.76 -26.07
N PRO A 75 16.48 -9.59 -25.96
CA PRO A 75 15.89 -10.24 -27.11
C PRO A 75 15.11 -9.26 -27.96
N SER A 76 14.97 -9.55 -29.23
CA SER A 76 13.99 -8.90 -30.08
C SER A 76 12.58 -9.34 -29.65
N LEU A 77 11.73 -8.39 -29.35
CA LEU A 77 10.35 -8.65 -28.90
C LEU A 77 9.37 -8.02 -29.90
N TRP A 78 8.37 -8.76 -30.31
CA TRP A 78 7.29 -8.28 -31.17
C TRP A 78 7.77 -7.52 -32.44
N GLY A 79 8.90 -7.93 -33.00
CA GLY A 79 9.49 -7.29 -34.19
C GLY A 79 10.27 -6.00 -33.88
N LEU A 80 10.43 -5.64 -32.62
CA LEU A 80 11.29 -4.54 -32.20
C LEU A 80 12.74 -5.00 -32.09
N SER A 81 13.66 -4.14 -32.52
CA SER A 81 15.09 -4.41 -32.32
C SER A 81 15.46 -4.39 -30.83
N PRO A 82 16.50 -5.14 -30.41
CA PRO A 82 16.97 -5.10 -29.02
C PRO A 82 17.21 -3.69 -28.50
N SER A 83 17.78 -2.81 -29.30
CA SER A 83 18.02 -1.41 -28.98
C SER A 83 16.72 -0.64 -28.66
N SER A 84 15.68 -0.88 -29.45
CA SER A 84 14.35 -0.27 -29.19
C SER A 84 13.76 -0.76 -27.88
N VAL A 85 13.89 -2.05 -27.58
CA VAL A 85 13.39 -2.65 -26.32
C VAL A 85 14.10 -2.04 -25.11
N VAL A 86 15.43 -1.94 -25.12
CA VAL A 86 16.22 -1.30 -24.04
C VAL A 86 15.78 0.15 -23.82
N SER A 87 15.62 0.90 -24.92
CA SER A 87 15.20 2.31 -24.85
C SER A 87 13.82 2.48 -24.22
N ILE A 88 12.84 1.68 -24.66
CA ILE A 88 11.46 1.73 -24.15
C ILE A 88 11.44 1.38 -22.67
N VAL A 89 12.12 0.29 -22.27
CA VAL A 89 12.21 -0.12 -20.86
C VAL A 89 12.86 0.97 -20.02
N GLY A 90 13.96 1.56 -20.46
CA GLY A 90 14.65 2.63 -19.76
C GLY A 90 13.77 3.89 -19.57
N ILE A 91 13.01 4.27 -20.60
CA ILE A 91 12.07 5.41 -20.50
C ILE A 91 10.93 5.08 -19.52
N VAL A 92 10.37 3.87 -19.57
CA VAL A 92 9.32 3.45 -18.64
C VAL A 92 9.83 3.45 -17.19
N GLU A 93 11.02 2.95 -16.93
CA GLU A 93 11.64 2.96 -15.60
C GLU A 93 11.92 4.39 -15.10
N LEU A 94 12.40 5.28 -15.97
CA LEU A 94 12.63 6.68 -15.63
C LEU A 94 11.33 7.38 -15.23
N VAL A 95 10.29 7.25 -16.06
CA VAL A 95 8.97 7.84 -15.79
C VAL A 95 8.38 7.25 -14.52
N ALA A 96 8.42 5.93 -14.36
CA ALA A 96 7.93 5.24 -13.17
C ALA A 96 8.65 5.69 -11.91
N GLY A 97 9.98 5.84 -11.95
CA GLY A 97 10.79 6.36 -10.85
C GLY A 97 10.36 7.77 -10.43
N LEU A 98 10.13 8.65 -11.38
CA LEU A 98 9.64 10.00 -11.11
C LEU A 98 8.22 9.98 -10.51
N LEU A 99 7.29 9.22 -11.09
CA LEU A 99 5.92 9.12 -10.59
C LEU A 99 5.86 8.55 -9.18
N LEU A 100 6.64 7.51 -8.88
CA LEU A 100 6.71 6.92 -7.56
C LEU A 100 7.32 7.89 -6.53
N THR A 101 8.40 8.60 -6.90
CA THR A 101 9.04 9.58 -6.02
C THR A 101 8.06 10.68 -5.63
N VAL A 102 7.38 11.25 -6.62
CA VAL A 102 6.37 12.31 -6.41
C VAL A 102 5.09 11.77 -5.79
N GLY A 103 4.78 10.49 -5.99
CA GLY A 103 3.57 9.85 -5.49
C GLY A 103 2.34 10.13 -6.32
N ALA A 104 2.54 10.33 -7.62
CA ALA A 104 1.45 10.44 -8.57
C ALA A 104 1.16 9.07 -9.18
N LEU A 105 -0.13 8.69 -9.24
CA LEU A 105 -0.58 7.42 -9.81
C LEU A 105 0.17 6.19 -9.25
N THR A 106 0.52 6.24 -7.97
CA THR A 106 1.40 5.24 -7.32
C THR A 106 0.93 3.81 -7.56
N ARG A 107 -0.38 3.54 -7.43
CA ARG A 107 -0.94 2.19 -7.64
C ARG A 107 -0.78 1.73 -9.08
N LEU A 108 -1.13 2.59 -10.03
CA LEU A 108 -1.04 2.26 -11.45
C LEU A 108 0.42 2.01 -11.86
N THR A 109 1.32 2.91 -11.48
CA THR A 109 2.75 2.77 -11.75
C THR A 109 3.32 1.49 -11.14
N ALA A 110 2.95 1.16 -9.90
CA ALA A 110 3.40 -0.06 -9.24
C ALA A 110 2.89 -1.32 -9.94
N ILE A 111 1.64 -1.34 -10.43
CA ILE A 111 1.10 -2.45 -11.22
C ILE A 111 1.86 -2.61 -12.53
N VAL A 112 2.07 -1.53 -13.27
CA VAL A 112 2.83 -1.55 -14.53
C VAL A 112 4.23 -2.08 -14.32
N MET A 113 4.93 -1.60 -13.28
CA MET A 113 6.28 -2.07 -12.96
C MET A 113 6.30 -3.53 -12.50
N THR A 114 5.29 -4.00 -11.77
CA THR A 114 5.13 -5.43 -11.42
C THR A 114 5.04 -6.28 -12.68
N CYS A 115 4.17 -5.90 -13.63
CA CYS A 115 4.01 -6.64 -14.88
C CYS A 115 5.30 -6.62 -15.70
N LEU A 116 6.00 -5.50 -15.76
CA LEU A 116 7.27 -5.36 -16.47
C LEU A 116 8.35 -6.26 -15.85
N MET A 117 8.52 -6.25 -14.52
CA MET A 117 9.52 -7.04 -13.82
C MET A 117 9.25 -8.55 -13.91
N LEU A 118 7.99 -8.97 -13.73
CA LEU A 118 7.60 -10.37 -13.90
C LEU A 118 7.75 -10.81 -15.36
N GLY A 119 7.28 -10.00 -16.31
CA GLY A 119 7.46 -10.26 -17.72
C GLY A 119 8.94 -10.44 -18.09
N ALA A 120 9.79 -9.52 -17.63
CA ALA A 120 11.22 -9.62 -17.82
C ALA A 120 11.82 -10.88 -17.17
N ALA A 121 11.41 -11.22 -15.93
CA ALA A 121 11.89 -12.44 -15.26
C ALA A 121 11.55 -13.71 -16.06
N PHE A 122 10.32 -13.82 -16.58
CA PHE A 122 9.88 -15.01 -17.33
C PHE A 122 10.45 -15.07 -18.74
N ILE A 123 10.48 -13.95 -19.47
CA ILE A 123 10.96 -13.91 -20.87
C ILE A 123 12.46 -14.15 -20.94
N TYR A 124 13.22 -13.61 -19.97
CA TYR A 124 14.67 -13.71 -19.96
C TYR A 124 15.21 -14.92 -19.18
N PHE A 125 14.34 -15.65 -18.47
CA PHE A 125 14.75 -16.78 -17.63
C PHE A 125 15.67 -17.81 -18.33
N PRO A 126 15.45 -18.18 -19.61
CA PRO A 126 16.31 -19.10 -20.29
C PRO A 126 17.72 -18.56 -20.59
N MET A 127 17.89 -17.23 -20.59
CA MET A 127 19.12 -16.54 -21.02
C MET A 127 19.92 -15.93 -19.88
N GLN A 128 19.31 -15.82 -18.69
CA GLN A 128 19.90 -15.15 -17.54
C GLN A 128 20.32 -16.13 -16.44
N SER A 129 21.32 -15.70 -15.65
CA SER A 129 21.66 -16.41 -14.42
C SER A 129 20.49 -16.34 -13.43
N PHE A 130 20.33 -17.39 -12.62
CA PHE A 130 19.31 -17.46 -11.56
C PHE A 130 19.29 -16.20 -10.67
N SER A 131 20.46 -15.68 -10.34
CA SER A 131 20.62 -14.46 -9.53
C SER A 131 19.93 -13.22 -10.13
N GLN A 132 19.98 -13.07 -11.45
CA GLN A 132 19.34 -11.93 -12.12
C GLN A 132 17.82 -12.06 -12.16
N ALA A 133 17.30 -13.27 -12.31
CA ALA A 133 15.86 -13.52 -12.26
C ALA A 133 15.31 -13.31 -10.84
N GLU A 134 16.04 -13.77 -9.82
CA GLU A 134 15.69 -13.59 -8.41
C GLU A 134 15.53 -12.11 -8.06
N LEU A 135 16.48 -11.26 -8.48
CA LEU A 135 16.42 -9.83 -8.22
C LEU A 135 15.16 -9.17 -8.82
N LYS A 136 14.76 -9.55 -10.02
CA LYS A 136 13.52 -9.04 -10.66
C LYS A 136 12.27 -9.46 -9.90
N VAL A 137 12.24 -10.69 -9.38
CA VAL A 137 11.13 -11.18 -8.54
C VAL A 137 11.05 -10.41 -7.23
N VAL A 138 12.17 -10.09 -6.60
CA VAL A 138 12.23 -9.26 -5.38
C VAL A 138 11.68 -7.87 -5.67
N TYR A 139 12.09 -7.23 -6.76
CA TYR A 139 11.54 -5.93 -7.15
C TYR A 139 10.02 -6.01 -7.42
N ALA A 140 9.56 -7.05 -8.10
CA ALA A 140 8.12 -7.26 -8.30
C ALA A 140 7.37 -7.35 -6.97
N GLY A 141 7.92 -8.03 -5.96
CA GLY A 141 7.36 -8.08 -4.60
C GLY A 141 7.24 -6.70 -3.95
N ILE A 142 8.25 -5.85 -4.10
CA ILE A 142 8.23 -4.47 -3.62
C ILE A 142 7.12 -3.67 -4.32
N TYR A 143 6.99 -3.77 -5.65
CA TYR A 143 5.94 -3.09 -6.39
C TYR A 143 4.54 -3.59 -6.04
N ILE A 144 4.34 -4.88 -5.82
CA ILE A 144 3.08 -5.45 -5.34
C ILE A 144 2.72 -4.83 -3.98
N THR A 145 3.68 -4.72 -3.07
CA THR A 145 3.47 -4.08 -1.77
C THR A 145 3.05 -2.63 -1.93
N LEU A 146 3.67 -1.87 -2.85
CA LEU A 146 3.29 -0.50 -3.15
C LEU A 146 1.91 -0.40 -3.84
N ALA A 147 1.56 -1.35 -4.71
CA ALA A 147 0.24 -1.39 -5.34
C ALA A 147 -0.88 -1.60 -4.31
N ILE A 148 -0.66 -2.44 -3.30
CA ILE A 148 -1.60 -2.69 -2.20
C ILE A 148 -1.65 -1.48 -1.26
N SER A 149 -0.50 -1.01 -0.77
CA SER A 149 -0.39 0.14 0.13
C SER A 149 -0.91 1.44 -0.50
N GLY A 150 -0.70 1.60 -1.80
CA GLY A 150 -0.98 2.84 -2.51
C GLY A 150 0.02 3.95 -2.17
N GLY A 151 -0.33 5.18 -2.55
CA GLY A 151 0.53 6.35 -2.34
C GLY A 151 0.69 6.81 -0.90
N GLY A 152 -0.12 6.29 0.03
CA GLY A 152 -0.16 6.79 1.39
C GLY A 152 -0.68 8.24 1.47
N ARG A 153 -0.65 8.82 2.67
CA ARG A 153 -1.17 10.18 2.91
C ARG A 153 -0.30 11.29 2.30
N TYR A 154 0.96 10.98 2.01
CA TYR A 154 1.93 11.92 1.42
C TYR A 154 2.01 11.85 -0.11
N SER A 155 1.00 11.26 -0.77
CA SER A 155 0.96 11.20 -2.22
C SER A 155 0.23 12.40 -2.82
N LEU A 156 0.66 12.83 -4.01
CA LEU A 156 -0.10 13.81 -4.79
C LEU A 156 -1.51 13.32 -5.08
N ASP A 157 -1.70 12.02 -5.25
CA ASP A 157 -3.02 11.43 -5.44
C ASP A 157 -3.98 11.81 -4.31
N THR A 158 -3.51 11.74 -3.04
CA THR A 158 -4.31 12.10 -1.87
C THR A 158 -4.62 13.60 -1.84
N ILE A 159 -3.68 14.44 -2.23
CA ILE A 159 -3.85 15.91 -2.29
C ILE A 159 -4.88 16.26 -3.37
N ILE A 160 -4.77 15.69 -4.56
CA ILE A 160 -5.69 15.92 -5.68
C ILE A 160 -7.10 15.44 -5.33
N PHE A 161 -7.25 14.26 -4.72
CA PHE A 161 -8.54 13.76 -4.27
C PHE A 161 -9.14 14.66 -3.18
N SER A 162 -8.34 15.16 -2.25
CA SER A 162 -8.77 16.08 -1.21
C SER A 162 -9.29 17.40 -1.80
N LEU A 163 -8.63 17.93 -2.81
CA LEU A 163 -9.06 19.16 -3.51
C LEU A 163 -10.31 18.95 -4.35
N ARG A 164 -10.49 17.76 -4.91
CA ARG A 164 -11.64 17.42 -5.77
C ARG A 164 -12.89 17.04 -4.97
N GLY A 165 -12.72 16.44 -3.78
CA GLY A 165 -13.81 16.04 -2.88
C GLY A 165 -14.43 17.20 -2.08
N GLY A 166 -13.75 18.34 -1.98
CA GLY A 166 -14.22 19.52 -1.24
C GLY A 166 -15.35 20.30 -1.92
N ARG A 167 -15.82 19.91 -3.10
CA ARG A 167 -16.77 20.66 -3.90
C ARG A 167 -18.23 20.16 -3.88
N SER A 168 -18.54 19.12 -3.13
CA SER A 168 -19.88 18.52 -3.15
C SER A 168 -20.74 18.75 -1.90
N TRP A 169 -20.33 19.59 -0.95
CA TRP A 169 -21.11 19.86 0.28
C TRP A 169 -21.70 21.28 0.36
N ILE A 170 -21.75 22.03 -0.75
CA ILE A 170 -22.40 23.36 -0.78
C ILE A 170 -23.50 23.36 -1.84
N VAL A 171 -24.44 22.43 -1.79
CA VAL A 171 -25.78 22.57 -2.36
C VAL A 171 -26.70 21.60 -1.63
N GLY A 172 -27.43 22.09 -0.64
CA GLY A 172 -28.45 21.36 0.09
C GLY A 172 -28.88 22.14 1.30
#